data_394bc3246c95023edec0838cff0b2792
#
_entry.id   394bc3246c95023edec0838cff0b2792
#
_cell.length_a   1.000
_cell.length_b   1.000
_cell.length_c   1.000
_cell.angle_alpha   90.00
_cell.angle_beta   90.00
_cell.angle_gamma   90.00
#
_symmetry.space_group_name_H-M   'P 1'
#
loop_
_entity.id
_entity.type
_entity.pdbx_description
1 polymer ?
#
loop_
_entity_poly.entity_id
_entity_poly.type
_entity_poly.pdbx_seq_one_letter_code
_entity_poly.pdbx_strand_id
1 'polypeptide(L)'
;MNKEQAMSPIAFLEKTAVMQPTLQAPISTDDAIRRTVASELPQIPELAEVDRQIDLVLNRAHPRFAGMVEQVRNFRGKRFRPLMVLLSAKAVGNITPKHAALGAVMELIHTATLVHDDVLDGAMVRRHAPTVNAVHDNYNSILLGDWILSQAFSLASTLENIKINHMLSEAACRICEGELNQGLERGNLALQESAYFDNIDGKTAELIASCCKVSAVLANATDDQVRHLENFGRKVGMAFQVADDLLDLWGDEDRTGKSLGTDLQQGKLTLPMIHALRQPLGEKVLTLLKNPPEDSTKARTALVPLLEEAGSLEYTRQKAREFVQQARAELAHLPSTPWRNQLASMAEKAVARTA
;
A
#
# COMPACT_ATOMS: atom_id res chain seq x y z
N MET A 1 -52.24 -0.20 -51.44
CA MET A 1 -51.57 -0.56 -52.71
C MET A 1 -50.08 -0.66 -52.39
N ASN A 2 -49.60 -1.86 -52.61
CA ASN A 2 -48.23 -2.35 -52.83
C ASN A 2 -47.19 -2.07 -51.77
N LYS A 3 -46.75 -3.10 -51.00
CA LYS A 3 -45.98 -4.34 -51.30
C LYS A 3 -44.51 -4.08 -51.51
N GLU A 4 -43.75 -4.73 -50.59
CA GLU A 4 -42.62 -5.66 -50.88
C GLU A 4 -41.24 -4.93 -50.97
N GLN A 5 -40.15 -5.41 -50.48
CA GLN A 5 -39.72 -6.77 -50.16
C GLN A 5 -38.43 -6.72 -49.32
N ALA A 6 -38.28 -7.70 -48.49
CA ALA A 6 -37.04 -8.07 -47.84
C ALA A 6 -36.02 -8.63 -48.88
N MET A 7 -34.73 -8.37 -48.62
CA MET A 7 -33.69 -9.31 -49.07
C MET A 7 -32.40 -9.13 -48.27
N SER A 8 -32.04 -10.18 -47.53
CA SER A 8 -30.65 -10.54 -47.20
C SER A 8 -30.01 -11.18 -48.42
N PRO A 9 -28.70 -11.05 -48.64
CA PRO A 9 -27.90 -12.25 -48.53
C PRO A 9 -26.50 -12.06 -47.95
N ILE A 10 -26.10 -13.07 -47.20
CA ILE A 10 -24.77 -13.50 -46.88
C ILE A 10 -23.97 -13.71 -48.17
N ALA A 11 -22.79 -13.10 -48.27
CA ALA A 11 -21.77 -13.48 -49.23
C ALA A 11 -20.47 -13.84 -48.51
N PHE A 12 -20.21 -15.13 -48.49
CA PHE A 12 -18.91 -15.77 -48.21
C PHE A 12 -17.85 -15.25 -49.16
N LEU A 13 -16.71 -14.81 -48.60
CA LEU A 13 -15.44 -14.82 -49.30
C LEU A 13 -14.33 -15.28 -48.34
N GLU A 14 -13.98 -16.54 -48.51
CA GLU A 14 -12.69 -17.08 -48.07
C GLU A 14 -11.54 -16.28 -48.68
N LYS A 15 -10.65 -15.79 -47.85
CA LYS A 15 -9.28 -15.49 -48.26
C LYS A 15 -8.30 -16.02 -47.22
N THR A 16 -7.57 -17.00 -47.70
CA THR A 16 -6.37 -17.63 -47.19
C THR A 16 -5.54 -16.70 -46.29
N ALA A 17 -5.47 -17.08 -45.03
CA ALA A 17 -4.55 -16.46 -44.06
C ALA A 17 -3.13 -16.96 -44.32
N VAL A 18 -2.28 -16.10 -44.83
CA VAL A 18 -0.82 -16.27 -44.78
C VAL A 18 -0.40 -16.03 -43.33
N MET A 19 0.11 -17.07 -42.67
CA MET A 19 0.76 -16.97 -41.37
C MET A 19 1.95 -16.02 -41.45
N GLN A 20 1.81 -14.81 -40.90
CA GLN A 20 2.95 -13.96 -40.58
C GLN A 20 3.54 -14.42 -39.23
N PRO A 21 4.87 -14.47 -39.08
CA PRO A 21 5.48 -14.80 -37.81
C PRO A 21 5.12 -13.71 -36.80
N THR A 22 4.59 -14.11 -35.65
CA THR A 22 4.34 -13.27 -34.50
C THR A 22 5.69 -12.69 -34.02
N LEU A 23 5.97 -11.45 -34.39
CA LEU A 23 6.97 -10.65 -33.70
C LEU A 23 6.51 -10.54 -32.24
N GLN A 24 7.22 -11.19 -31.34
CA GLN A 24 7.09 -10.93 -29.92
C GLN A 24 7.33 -9.43 -29.70
N ALA A 25 6.32 -8.74 -29.18
CA ALA A 25 6.47 -7.34 -28.77
C ALA A 25 7.67 -7.23 -27.82
N PRO A 26 8.51 -6.21 -27.93
CA PRO A 26 9.62 -6.02 -27.01
C PRO A 26 9.05 -5.95 -25.57
N ILE A 27 9.62 -6.75 -24.69
CA ILE A 27 9.31 -6.73 -23.24
C ILE A 27 9.45 -5.28 -22.80
N SER A 28 8.37 -4.68 -22.29
CA SER A 28 8.42 -3.29 -21.84
C SER A 28 9.51 -3.16 -20.77
N THR A 29 10.21 -2.05 -20.76
CA THR A 29 11.20 -1.72 -19.72
C THR A 29 10.60 -1.86 -18.32
N ASP A 30 9.31 -1.66 -18.21
CA ASP A 30 8.50 -1.80 -16.98
C ASP A 30 8.43 -3.27 -16.50
N ASP A 31 8.27 -4.24 -17.39
CA ASP A 31 8.30 -5.67 -17.07
C ASP A 31 9.70 -6.14 -16.65
N ALA A 32 10.74 -5.57 -17.22
CA ALA A 32 12.13 -5.84 -16.81
C ALA A 32 12.41 -5.25 -15.41
N ILE A 33 11.95 -4.02 -15.15
CA ILE A 33 12.06 -3.36 -13.83
C ILE A 33 11.22 -4.10 -12.78
N ARG A 34 9.98 -4.52 -13.12
CA ARG A 34 9.14 -5.35 -12.24
C ARG A 34 9.80 -6.68 -11.90
N ARG A 35 10.45 -7.34 -12.86
CA ARG A 35 11.20 -8.60 -12.64
C ARG A 35 12.43 -8.37 -11.76
N THR A 36 13.18 -7.30 -11.95
CA THR A 36 14.37 -6.99 -11.14
C THR A 36 14.00 -6.70 -9.69
N VAL A 37 12.94 -5.92 -9.44
CA VAL A 37 12.48 -5.61 -8.07
C VAL A 37 11.76 -6.79 -7.42
N ALA A 38 11.07 -7.65 -8.19
CA ALA A 38 10.48 -8.88 -7.69
C ALA A 38 11.54 -9.93 -7.30
N SER A 39 12.71 -9.95 -8.01
CA SER A 39 13.83 -10.83 -7.68
C SER A 39 14.55 -10.48 -6.37
N GLU A 40 14.27 -9.29 -5.80
CA GLU A 40 14.88 -8.81 -4.55
C GLU A 40 14.09 -9.21 -3.29
N LEU A 41 12.84 -9.66 -3.42
CA LEU A 41 12.06 -10.10 -2.26
C LEU A 41 12.33 -11.59 -1.97
N PRO A 42 12.28 -12.01 -0.68
CA PRO A 42 12.44 -13.41 -0.33
C PRO A 42 11.41 -14.26 -1.04
N GLN A 43 11.87 -15.31 -1.72
CA GLN A 43 10.97 -16.32 -2.29
C GLN A 43 10.56 -17.29 -1.18
N ILE A 44 9.30 -17.20 -0.78
CA ILE A 44 8.69 -18.04 0.25
C ILE A 44 7.59 -18.85 -0.45
N PRO A 45 7.74 -20.20 -0.54
CA PRO A 45 6.77 -21.03 -1.25
C PRO A 45 5.32 -20.85 -0.77
N GLU A 46 5.14 -20.57 0.53
CA GLU A 46 3.84 -20.35 1.15
C GLU A 46 3.12 -19.09 0.64
N LEU A 47 3.83 -18.20 -0.04
CA LEU A 47 3.22 -17.01 -0.65
C LEU A 47 2.24 -17.37 -1.78
N ALA A 48 2.49 -18.46 -2.50
CA ALA A 48 1.56 -18.96 -3.51
C ALA A 48 0.21 -19.40 -2.88
N GLU A 49 0.25 -19.94 -1.66
CA GLU A 49 -0.97 -20.28 -0.92
C GLU A 49 -1.74 -19.03 -0.48
N VAL A 50 -1.03 -17.95 -0.09
CA VAL A 50 -1.66 -16.65 0.18
C VAL A 50 -2.42 -16.15 -1.05
N ASP A 51 -1.78 -16.15 -2.23
CA ASP A 51 -2.43 -15.72 -3.47
C ASP A 51 -3.65 -16.58 -3.79
N ARG A 52 -3.55 -17.90 -3.60
CA ARG A 52 -4.69 -18.81 -3.79
C ARG A 52 -5.85 -18.48 -2.85
N GLN A 53 -5.59 -18.15 -1.58
CA GLN A 53 -6.63 -17.77 -0.61
C GLN A 53 -7.30 -16.46 -1.02
N ILE A 54 -6.53 -15.46 -1.45
CA ILE A 54 -7.06 -14.19 -1.96
C ILE A 54 -7.97 -14.45 -3.18
N ASP A 55 -7.51 -15.25 -4.13
CA ASP A 55 -8.29 -15.56 -5.33
C ASP A 55 -9.58 -16.32 -5.00
N LEU A 56 -9.56 -17.27 -4.06
CA LEU A 56 -10.75 -17.96 -3.58
C LEU A 56 -11.78 -17.00 -2.96
N VAL A 57 -11.32 -16.01 -2.21
CA VAL A 57 -12.19 -14.99 -1.62
C VAL A 57 -12.79 -14.10 -2.71
N LEU A 58 -11.97 -13.57 -3.60
CA LEU A 58 -12.41 -12.66 -4.66
C LEU A 58 -13.33 -13.35 -5.68
N ASN A 59 -13.19 -14.67 -5.88
CA ASN A 59 -14.08 -15.47 -6.74
C ASN A 59 -15.50 -15.64 -6.16
N ARG A 60 -15.75 -15.26 -4.89
CA ARG A 60 -17.11 -15.25 -4.33
C ARG A 60 -17.94 -14.06 -4.78
N ALA A 61 -17.35 -13.14 -5.53
CA ALA A 61 -18.04 -11.96 -6.03
C ALA A 61 -19.25 -12.35 -6.88
N HIS A 62 -20.38 -11.70 -6.64
CA HIS A 62 -21.55 -11.90 -7.46
C HIS A 62 -21.28 -11.41 -8.91
N PRO A 63 -21.77 -12.09 -9.96
CA PRO A 63 -21.48 -11.76 -11.36
C PRO A 63 -21.74 -10.28 -11.72
N ARG A 64 -22.71 -9.61 -11.08
CA ARG A 64 -23.05 -8.20 -11.33
C ARG A 64 -21.92 -7.21 -11.04
N PHE A 65 -21.02 -7.52 -10.12
CA PHE A 65 -19.89 -6.65 -9.76
C PHE A 65 -18.53 -7.36 -9.91
N ALA A 66 -18.49 -8.52 -10.55
CA ALA A 66 -17.24 -9.26 -10.80
C ALA A 66 -16.22 -8.42 -11.59
N GLY A 67 -16.66 -7.55 -12.50
CA GLY A 67 -15.77 -6.64 -13.24
C GLY A 67 -15.03 -5.66 -12.35
N MET A 68 -15.68 -5.15 -11.28
CA MET A 68 -15.03 -4.28 -10.29
C MET A 68 -13.97 -5.04 -9.49
N VAL A 69 -14.26 -6.28 -9.10
CA VAL A 69 -13.31 -7.15 -8.39
C VAL A 69 -12.11 -7.48 -9.28
N GLU A 70 -12.33 -7.71 -10.59
CA GLU A 70 -11.23 -7.95 -11.53
C GLU A 70 -10.31 -6.74 -11.67
N GLN A 71 -10.86 -5.53 -11.63
CA GLN A 71 -10.06 -4.32 -11.61
C GLN A 71 -9.17 -4.23 -10.37
N VAL A 72 -9.68 -4.60 -9.19
CA VAL A 72 -8.89 -4.67 -7.95
C VAL A 72 -7.78 -5.73 -8.05
N ARG A 73 -7.99 -6.84 -8.76
CA ARG A 73 -6.95 -7.85 -9.01
C ARG A 73 -5.75 -7.27 -9.76
N ASN A 74 -5.96 -6.29 -10.64
CA ASN A 74 -4.88 -5.61 -11.37
C ASN A 74 -4.01 -4.75 -10.43
N PHE A 75 -4.49 -4.41 -9.22
CA PHE A 75 -3.70 -3.71 -8.19
C PHE A 75 -2.76 -4.63 -7.41
N ARG A 76 -2.53 -5.87 -7.86
CA ARG A 76 -1.61 -6.81 -7.20
C ARG A 76 -0.25 -6.17 -6.96
N GLY A 77 0.11 -6.02 -5.68
CA GLY A 77 1.39 -5.47 -5.24
C GLY A 77 2.43 -6.56 -5.03
N LYS A 78 3.54 -6.14 -4.40
CA LYS A 78 4.69 -7.01 -4.09
C LYS A 78 4.43 -7.96 -2.90
N ARG A 79 3.20 -8.05 -2.39
CA ARG A 79 2.84 -8.89 -1.23
C ARG A 79 3.68 -8.61 0.04
N PHE A 80 4.00 -7.34 0.26
CA PHE A 80 4.82 -6.94 1.40
C PHE A 80 4.22 -7.39 2.74
N ARG A 81 2.90 -7.18 2.95
CA ARG A 81 2.20 -7.57 4.19
C ARG A 81 2.12 -9.07 4.40
N PRO A 82 1.73 -9.89 3.43
CA PRO A 82 1.86 -11.34 3.51
C PRO A 82 3.28 -11.82 3.83
N LEU A 83 4.31 -11.21 3.22
CA LEU A 83 5.71 -11.54 3.53
C LEU A 83 6.05 -11.24 4.97
N MET A 84 5.58 -10.10 5.53
CA MET A 84 5.78 -9.76 6.95
C MET A 84 5.12 -10.81 7.86
N VAL A 85 3.91 -11.28 7.53
CA VAL A 85 3.24 -12.38 8.26
C VAL A 85 4.09 -13.65 8.23
N LEU A 86 4.47 -14.12 7.03
CA LEU A 86 5.14 -15.40 6.86
C LEU A 86 6.55 -15.39 7.48
N LEU A 87 7.31 -14.30 7.29
CA LEU A 87 8.65 -14.15 7.85
C LEU A 87 8.63 -14.06 9.38
N SER A 88 7.64 -13.35 9.96
CA SER A 88 7.49 -13.24 11.42
C SER A 88 7.24 -14.61 12.06
N ALA A 89 6.36 -15.41 11.47
CA ALA A 89 6.13 -16.79 11.95
C ALA A 89 7.43 -17.63 11.89
N LYS A 90 8.14 -17.59 10.75
CA LYS A 90 9.39 -18.34 10.56
C LYS A 90 10.52 -17.88 11.50
N ALA A 91 10.51 -16.61 11.90
CA ALA A 91 11.54 -16.07 12.79
C ALA A 91 11.42 -16.59 14.23
N VAL A 92 10.23 -16.93 14.70
CA VAL A 92 9.94 -17.33 16.09
C VAL A 92 9.36 -18.73 16.26
N GLY A 93 8.95 -19.38 15.16
CA GLY A 93 8.31 -20.69 15.20
C GLY A 93 8.13 -21.31 13.82
N ASN A 94 7.01 -22.00 13.64
CA ASN A 94 6.69 -22.69 12.40
C ASN A 94 5.47 -22.08 11.71
N ILE A 95 5.53 -22.03 10.40
CA ILE A 95 4.37 -21.71 9.58
C ILE A 95 3.37 -22.85 9.59
N THR A 96 2.10 -22.52 9.65
CA THR A 96 0.96 -23.40 9.46
C THR A 96 0.09 -22.90 8.30
N PRO A 97 -0.84 -23.69 7.74
CA PRO A 97 -1.78 -23.19 6.72
C PRO A 97 -2.57 -21.95 7.17
N LYS A 98 -2.81 -21.78 8.48
CA LYS A 98 -3.48 -20.60 9.04
C LYS A 98 -2.67 -19.30 8.82
N HIS A 99 -1.34 -19.36 8.72
CA HIS A 99 -0.51 -18.18 8.42
C HIS A 99 -0.71 -17.69 6.98
N ALA A 100 -0.92 -18.60 6.02
CA ALA A 100 -1.24 -18.18 4.65
C ALA A 100 -2.62 -17.50 4.59
N ALA A 101 -3.62 -18.05 5.30
CA ALA A 101 -4.93 -17.40 5.44
C ALA A 101 -4.82 -16.03 6.13
N LEU A 102 -4.02 -15.90 7.19
CA LEU A 102 -3.74 -14.62 7.85
C LEU A 102 -3.07 -13.63 6.89
N GLY A 103 -2.09 -14.08 6.10
CA GLY A 103 -1.48 -13.24 5.06
C GLY A 103 -2.48 -12.72 4.04
N ALA A 104 -3.43 -13.57 3.63
CA ALA A 104 -4.53 -13.17 2.76
C ALA A 104 -5.47 -12.17 3.42
N VAL A 105 -5.82 -12.36 4.69
CA VAL A 105 -6.63 -11.39 5.48
C VAL A 105 -5.97 -10.03 5.50
N MET A 106 -4.68 -9.95 5.85
CA MET A 106 -3.94 -8.69 5.91
C MET A 106 -3.87 -7.97 4.56
N GLU A 107 -3.69 -8.71 3.47
CA GLU A 107 -3.65 -8.14 2.12
C GLU A 107 -5.05 -7.69 1.66
N LEU A 108 -6.13 -8.40 2.03
CA LEU A 108 -7.51 -8.01 1.73
C LEU A 108 -7.91 -6.76 2.52
N ILE A 109 -7.56 -6.66 3.81
CA ILE A 109 -7.77 -5.43 4.59
C ILE A 109 -7.05 -4.26 3.90
N HIS A 110 -5.77 -4.43 3.55
CA HIS A 110 -5.04 -3.39 2.81
C HIS A 110 -5.69 -3.05 1.47
N THR A 111 -6.18 -4.03 0.74
CA THR A 111 -6.84 -3.80 -0.56
C THR A 111 -8.12 -2.98 -0.37
N ALA A 112 -8.90 -3.26 0.66
CA ALA A 112 -10.08 -2.49 1.01
C ALA A 112 -9.72 -1.02 1.34
N THR A 113 -8.68 -0.80 2.17
CA THR A 113 -8.22 0.57 2.47
C THR A 113 -7.76 1.30 1.22
N LEU A 114 -7.06 0.66 0.28
CA LEU A 114 -6.66 1.28 -0.98
C LEU A 114 -7.85 1.72 -1.83
N VAL A 115 -8.93 0.92 -1.89
CA VAL A 115 -10.15 1.26 -2.63
C VAL A 115 -10.85 2.46 -1.99
N HIS A 116 -10.90 2.52 -0.66
CA HIS A 116 -11.45 3.68 0.07
C HIS A 116 -10.58 4.92 -0.07
N ASP A 117 -9.25 4.79 0.06
CA ASP A 117 -8.29 5.89 -0.11
C ASP A 117 -8.40 6.53 -1.49
N ASP A 118 -8.56 5.72 -2.56
CA ASP A 118 -8.74 6.25 -3.92
C ASP A 118 -9.97 7.18 -4.04
N VAL A 119 -11.05 6.87 -3.30
CA VAL A 119 -12.23 7.74 -3.24
C VAL A 119 -11.96 8.98 -2.41
N LEU A 120 -11.36 8.83 -1.22
CA LEU A 120 -11.07 9.94 -0.29
C LEU A 120 -10.09 10.95 -0.88
N ASP A 121 -9.15 10.47 -1.68
CA ASP A 121 -8.10 11.26 -2.31
C ASP A 121 -8.48 11.73 -3.74
N GLY A 122 -9.64 11.28 -4.27
CA GLY A 122 -10.05 11.59 -5.64
C GLY A 122 -9.07 11.04 -6.70
N ALA A 123 -8.34 9.98 -6.38
CA ALA A 123 -7.34 9.41 -7.25
C ALA A 123 -7.97 8.77 -8.50
N MET A 124 -7.43 9.09 -9.68
CA MET A 124 -7.90 8.57 -10.96
C MET A 124 -7.06 7.41 -11.48
N VAL A 125 -5.82 7.31 -11.01
CA VAL A 125 -4.84 6.31 -11.46
C VAL A 125 -4.10 5.73 -10.25
N ARG A 126 -3.93 4.40 -10.23
CA ARG A 126 -3.12 3.66 -9.27
C ARG A 126 -2.32 2.58 -9.99
N ARG A 127 -0.99 2.59 -9.82
CA ARG A 127 -0.07 1.61 -10.45
C ARG A 127 -0.27 1.50 -11.97
N HIS A 128 -0.36 2.64 -12.65
CA HIS A 128 -0.57 2.76 -14.10
C HIS A 128 -1.93 2.22 -14.60
N ALA A 129 -2.88 1.93 -13.72
CA ALA A 129 -4.23 1.51 -14.06
C ALA A 129 -5.27 2.50 -13.52
N PRO A 130 -6.42 2.69 -14.18
CA PRO A 130 -7.51 3.47 -13.63
C PRO A 130 -7.97 2.90 -12.28
N THR A 131 -8.30 3.78 -11.34
CA THR A 131 -8.89 3.39 -10.05
C THR A 131 -10.34 2.91 -10.22
N VAL A 132 -10.89 2.22 -9.21
CA VAL A 132 -12.28 1.74 -9.27
C VAL A 132 -13.26 2.91 -9.37
N ASN A 133 -13.04 3.99 -8.59
CA ASN A 133 -13.88 5.20 -8.64
C ASN A 133 -13.80 5.94 -9.97
N ALA A 134 -12.68 5.88 -10.67
CA ALA A 134 -12.52 6.47 -12.00
C ALA A 134 -13.36 5.74 -13.07
N VAL A 135 -13.59 4.42 -12.90
CA VAL A 135 -14.32 3.58 -13.88
C VAL A 135 -15.79 3.39 -13.49
N HIS A 136 -16.08 3.24 -12.20
CA HIS A 136 -17.40 2.83 -11.71
C HIS A 136 -18.13 3.87 -10.85
N ASP A 137 -17.47 4.88 -10.31
CA ASP A 137 -17.93 5.90 -9.37
C ASP A 137 -17.58 5.65 -7.89
N ASN A 138 -17.76 6.70 -7.08
CA ASN A 138 -17.42 6.68 -5.66
C ASN A 138 -18.35 5.76 -4.84
N TYR A 139 -19.65 5.74 -5.15
CA TYR A 139 -20.62 4.95 -4.41
C TYR A 139 -20.32 3.44 -4.52
N ASN A 140 -20.10 2.96 -5.74
CA ASN A 140 -19.77 1.57 -5.98
C ASN A 140 -18.39 1.20 -5.40
N SER A 141 -17.42 2.12 -5.42
CA SER A 141 -16.09 1.90 -4.84
C SER A 141 -16.13 1.75 -3.34
N ILE A 142 -16.91 2.59 -2.63
CA ILE A 142 -17.09 2.46 -1.18
C ILE A 142 -17.68 1.09 -0.84
N LEU A 143 -18.75 0.68 -1.51
CA LEU A 143 -19.39 -0.61 -1.27
C LEU A 143 -18.49 -1.80 -1.63
N LEU A 144 -17.65 -1.66 -2.65
CA LEU A 144 -16.66 -2.69 -2.99
C LEU A 144 -15.60 -2.83 -1.88
N GLY A 145 -15.10 -1.71 -1.35
CA GLY A 145 -14.18 -1.71 -0.22
C GLY A 145 -14.78 -2.39 1.00
N ASP A 146 -16.04 -2.06 1.34
CA ASP A 146 -16.79 -2.70 2.43
C ASP A 146 -16.97 -4.20 2.21
N TRP A 147 -17.27 -4.61 0.97
CA TRP A 147 -17.41 -6.02 0.62
C TRP A 147 -16.08 -6.76 0.80
N ILE A 148 -14.96 -6.20 0.31
CA ILE A 148 -13.63 -6.80 0.46
C ILE A 148 -13.27 -6.92 1.95
N LEU A 149 -13.51 -5.87 2.74
CA LEU A 149 -13.27 -5.88 4.18
C LEU A 149 -14.11 -6.94 4.90
N SER A 150 -15.38 -7.07 4.55
CA SER A 150 -16.27 -8.09 5.08
C SER A 150 -15.79 -9.50 4.75
N GLN A 151 -15.28 -9.71 3.53
CA GLN A 151 -14.69 -10.98 3.11
C GLN A 151 -13.38 -11.27 3.87
N ALA A 152 -12.57 -10.25 4.18
CA ALA A 152 -11.37 -10.41 4.99
C ALA A 152 -11.72 -10.90 6.40
N PHE A 153 -12.72 -10.31 7.07
CA PHE A 153 -13.19 -10.77 8.38
C PHE A 153 -13.85 -12.14 8.33
N SER A 154 -14.59 -12.46 7.26
CA SER A 154 -15.12 -13.81 7.03
C SER A 154 -13.99 -14.84 6.92
N LEU A 155 -12.91 -14.54 6.22
CA LEU A 155 -11.73 -15.40 6.16
C LEU A 155 -11.03 -15.48 7.54
N ALA A 156 -10.89 -14.35 8.24
CA ALA A 156 -10.28 -14.32 9.57
C ALA A 156 -11.02 -15.23 10.58
N SER A 157 -12.35 -15.31 10.48
CA SER A 157 -13.15 -16.20 11.35
C SER A 157 -12.79 -17.68 11.18
N THR A 158 -12.30 -18.10 10.01
CA THR A 158 -11.85 -19.48 9.76
C THR A 158 -10.54 -19.84 10.48
N LEU A 159 -9.84 -18.86 11.04
CA LEU A 159 -8.65 -19.11 11.88
C LEU A 159 -9.03 -19.77 13.23
N GLU A 160 -10.32 -19.73 13.59
CA GLU A 160 -10.86 -20.34 14.82
C GLU A 160 -10.12 -19.90 16.10
N ASN A 161 -9.73 -18.62 16.13
CA ASN A 161 -9.02 -18.03 17.27
C ASN A 161 -9.62 -16.67 17.62
N ILE A 162 -10.38 -16.62 18.71
CA ILE A 162 -11.09 -15.42 19.13
C ILE A 162 -10.14 -14.26 19.48
N LYS A 163 -8.95 -14.57 20.05
CA LYS A 163 -7.93 -13.57 20.36
C LYS A 163 -7.41 -12.90 19.09
N ILE A 164 -7.16 -13.68 18.03
CA ILE A 164 -6.71 -13.17 16.73
C ILE A 164 -7.81 -12.29 16.12
N ASN A 165 -9.07 -12.74 16.12
CA ASN A 165 -10.17 -11.95 15.59
C ASN A 165 -10.32 -10.61 16.31
N HIS A 166 -10.15 -10.60 17.63
CA HIS A 166 -10.17 -9.36 18.43
C HIS A 166 -9.01 -8.43 18.02
N MET A 167 -7.78 -8.95 17.92
CA MET A 167 -6.61 -8.16 17.50
C MET A 167 -6.78 -7.56 16.11
N LEU A 168 -7.36 -8.31 15.16
CA LEU A 168 -7.65 -7.82 13.80
C LEU A 168 -8.70 -6.70 13.80
N SER A 169 -9.72 -6.83 14.65
CA SER A 169 -10.76 -5.82 14.81
C SER A 169 -10.22 -4.54 15.44
N GLU A 170 -9.37 -4.66 16.47
CA GLU A 170 -8.68 -3.50 17.07
C GLU A 170 -7.78 -2.79 16.04
N ALA A 171 -7.04 -3.55 15.25
CA ALA A 171 -6.20 -2.99 14.18
C ALA A 171 -7.04 -2.22 13.15
N ALA A 172 -8.19 -2.79 12.73
CA ALA A 172 -9.09 -2.11 11.80
C ALA A 172 -9.65 -0.80 12.39
N CYS A 173 -10.05 -0.80 13.67
CA CYS A 173 -10.48 0.42 14.36
C CYS A 173 -9.38 1.49 14.36
N ARG A 174 -8.14 1.14 14.74
CA ARG A 174 -7.02 2.07 14.78
C ARG A 174 -6.65 2.63 13.41
N ILE A 175 -6.75 1.82 12.35
CA ILE A 175 -6.53 2.28 10.98
C ILE A 175 -7.58 3.33 10.60
N CYS A 176 -8.85 3.07 10.88
CA CYS A 176 -9.94 4.03 10.64
C CYS A 176 -9.77 5.32 11.46
N GLU A 177 -9.38 5.21 12.73
CA GLU A 177 -9.09 6.37 13.59
C GLU A 177 -7.93 7.20 13.05
N GLY A 178 -6.85 6.55 12.58
CA GLY A 178 -5.72 7.23 11.96
C GLY A 178 -6.12 8.00 10.69
N GLU A 179 -6.95 7.41 9.83
CA GLU A 179 -7.48 8.07 8.64
C GLU A 179 -8.39 9.25 8.97
N LEU A 180 -9.30 9.07 9.95
CA LEU A 180 -10.17 10.15 10.42
C LEU A 180 -9.38 11.31 10.99
N ASN A 181 -8.38 11.04 11.84
CA ASN A 181 -7.52 12.07 12.44
C ASN A 181 -6.75 12.83 11.34
N GLN A 182 -6.14 12.12 10.37
CA GLN A 182 -5.47 12.78 9.25
C GLN A 182 -6.45 13.64 8.43
N GLY A 183 -7.68 13.17 8.23
CA GLY A 183 -8.73 13.92 7.54
C GLY A 183 -9.13 15.20 8.25
N LEU A 184 -9.26 15.15 9.58
CA LEU A 184 -9.57 16.32 10.42
C LEU A 184 -8.42 17.36 10.47
N GLU A 185 -7.18 16.92 10.25
CA GLU A 185 -5.99 17.77 10.21
C GLU A 185 -5.69 18.35 8.82
N ARG A 186 -6.50 18.09 7.81
CA ARG A 186 -6.33 18.68 6.46
C ARG A 186 -6.39 20.20 6.54
N GLY A 187 -5.39 20.87 5.96
CA GLY A 187 -5.25 22.33 5.97
C GLY A 187 -4.72 22.91 7.29
N ASN A 188 -4.43 22.09 8.30
CA ASN A 188 -3.81 22.55 9.54
C ASN A 188 -2.32 22.81 9.35
N LEU A 189 -1.95 24.06 9.02
CA LEU A 189 -0.55 24.48 8.84
C LEU A 189 0.23 24.61 10.16
N ALA A 190 -0.43 24.40 11.32
CA ALA A 190 0.19 24.38 12.64
C ALA A 190 0.41 22.97 13.18
N LEU A 191 0.19 21.91 12.34
CA LEU A 191 0.35 20.50 12.70
C LEU A 191 1.74 20.27 13.32
N GLN A 192 1.75 19.65 14.50
CA GLN A 192 2.99 19.31 15.18
C GLN A 192 3.53 17.97 14.64
N GLU A 193 4.85 17.82 14.69
CA GLU A 193 5.53 16.59 14.25
C GLU A 193 5.05 15.35 15.01
N SER A 194 4.75 15.47 16.31
CA SER A 194 4.17 14.38 17.11
C SER A 194 2.82 13.93 16.56
N ALA A 195 1.93 14.87 16.25
CA ALA A 195 0.62 14.56 15.67
C ALA A 195 0.73 13.92 14.27
N TYR A 196 1.69 14.38 13.46
CA TYR A 196 2.00 13.71 12.19
C TYR A 196 2.41 12.25 12.43
N PHE A 197 3.31 11.99 13.39
CA PHE A 197 3.72 10.60 13.70
C PHE A 197 2.56 9.77 14.26
N ASP A 198 1.68 10.32 15.07
CA ASP A 198 0.49 9.63 15.57
C ASP A 198 -0.45 9.24 14.40
N ASN A 199 -0.64 10.14 13.43
CA ASN A 199 -1.47 9.88 12.25
C ASN A 199 -0.91 8.72 11.41
N ILE A 200 0.39 8.73 11.08
CA ILE A 200 0.99 7.67 10.27
C ILE A 200 1.16 6.36 11.05
N ASP A 201 1.25 6.41 12.38
CA ASP A 201 1.23 5.20 13.22
C ASP A 201 -0.11 4.48 13.07
N GLY A 202 -1.23 5.18 13.26
CA GLY A 202 -2.57 4.59 13.10
C GLY A 202 -2.85 4.15 11.67
N LYS A 203 -2.75 5.07 10.71
CA LYS A 203 -3.12 4.82 9.32
C LYS A 203 -2.29 3.73 8.62
N THR A 204 -0.97 3.74 8.82
CA THR A 204 -0.05 2.92 8.03
C THR A 204 0.71 1.88 8.86
N ALA A 205 1.31 2.28 9.98
CA ALA A 205 2.18 1.40 10.74
C ALA A 205 1.41 0.31 11.47
N GLU A 206 0.19 0.60 11.93
CA GLU A 206 -0.66 -0.36 12.64
C GLU A 206 -0.88 -1.66 11.86
N LEU A 207 -1.20 -1.60 10.57
CA LEU A 207 -1.43 -2.81 9.79
C LEU A 207 -0.15 -3.65 9.63
N ILE A 208 1.02 -3.02 9.50
CA ILE A 208 2.30 -3.75 9.40
C ILE A 208 2.70 -4.32 10.78
N ALA A 209 2.48 -3.58 11.86
CA ALA A 209 2.64 -4.08 13.22
C ALA A 209 1.76 -5.30 13.48
N SER A 210 0.50 -5.24 13.08
CA SER A 210 -0.47 -6.33 13.20
C SER A 210 -0.08 -7.56 12.36
N CYS A 211 0.51 -7.40 11.17
CA CYS A 211 1.06 -8.51 10.40
C CYS A 211 2.08 -9.31 11.24
N CYS A 212 2.99 -8.62 11.91
CA CYS A 212 4.04 -9.25 12.71
C CYS A 212 3.50 -9.82 14.04
N LYS A 213 2.69 -9.03 14.76
CA LYS A 213 2.10 -9.39 16.06
C LYS A 213 1.21 -10.61 15.97
N VAL A 214 0.20 -10.55 15.10
CA VAL A 214 -0.81 -11.62 14.99
C VAL A 214 -0.18 -12.91 14.47
N SER A 215 0.77 -12.79 13.55
CA SER A 215 1.54 -13.93 13.06
C SER A 215 2.34 -14.61 14.18
N ALA A 216 3.01 -13.84 15.04
CA ALA A 216 3.76 -14.37 16.17
C ALA A 216 2.83 -15.09 17.18
N VAL A 217 1.65 -14.52 17.47
CA VAL A 217 0.64 -15.17 18.33
C VAL A 217 0.18 -16.48 17.71
N LEU A 218 -0.08 -16.51 16.41
CA LEU A 218 -0.50 -17.72 15.68
C LEU A 218 0.61 -18.80 15.65
N ALA A 219 1.88 -18.38 15.68
CA ALA A 219 3.04 -19.27 15.79
C ALA A 219 3.32 -19.75 17.22
N ASN A 220 2.50 -19.39 18.22
CA ASN A 220 2.68 -19.66 19.65
C ASN A 220 4.01 -19.10 20.20
N ALA A 221 4.42 -17.93 19.73
CA ALA A 221 5.59 -17.22 20.24
C ALA A 221 5.38 -16.75 21.70
N THR A 222 6.47 -16.52 22.43
CA THR A 222 6.39 -15.91 23.77
C THR A 222 5.88 -14.49 23.71
N ASP A 223 5.31 -13.97 24.79
CA ASP A 223 4.81 -12.60 24.86
C ASP A 223 5.91 -11.57 24.53
N ASP A 224 7.16 -11.82 24.94
CA ASP A 224 8.30 -10.98 24.58
C ASP A 224 8.57 -10.97 23.07
N GLN A 225 8.55 -12.14 22.44
CA GLN A 225 8.73 -12.25 20.98
C GLN A 225 7.59 -11.55 20.23
N VAL A 226 6.36 -11.70 20.69
CA VAL A 226 5.19 -11.01 20.14
C VAL A 226 5.38 -9.49 20.22
N ARG A 227 5.77 -8.97 21.39
CA ARG A 227 6.02 -7.54 21.61
C ARG A 227 7.12 -7.00 20.72
N HIS A 228 8.26 -7.69 20.61
CA HIS A 228 9.37 -7.27 19.75
C HIS A 228 9.00 -7.31 18.26
N LEU A 229 8.23 -8.29 17.81
CA LEU A 229 7.75 -8.35 16.43
C LEU A 229 6.71 -7.26 16.13
N GLU A 230 5.81 -6.95 17.07
CA GLU A 230 4.87 -5.82 16.95
C GLU A 230 5.64 -4.50 16.79
N ASN A 231 6.59 -4.22 17.68
CA ASN A 231 7.42 -3.02 17.63
C ASN A 231 8.23 -2.95 16.33
N PHE A 232 8.83 -4.07 15.93
CA PHE A 232 9.53 -4.16 14.65
C PHE A 232 8.62 -3.75 13.49
N GLY A 233 7.44 -4.37 13.38
CA GLY A 233 6.46 -4.06 12.32
C GLY A 233 6.03 -2.60 12.33
N ARG A 234 5.80 -2.02 13.52
CA ARG A 234 5.42 -0.62 13.70
C ARG A 234 6.52 0.32 13.19
N LYS A 235 7.77 0.09 13.57
CA LYS A 235 8.91 0.90 13.10
C LYS A 235 9.12 0.78 11.59
N VAL A 236 8.94 -0.41 11.02
CA VAL A 236 8.96 -0.59 9.56
C VAL A 236 7.84 0.19 8.87
N GLY A 237 6.63 0.19 9.44
CA GLY A 237 5.50 0.95 8.92
C GLY A 237 5.72 2.47 8.96
N MET A 238 6.28 2.97 10.06
CA MET A 238 6.68 4.38 10.19
C MET A 238 7.73 4.76 9.14
N ALA A 239 8.79 3.96 9.00
CA ALA A 239 9.83 4.18 8.00
C ALA A 239 9.27 4.18 6.57
N PHE A 240 8.35 3.25 6.30
CA PHE A 240 7.69 3.11 4.99
C PHE A 240 6.89 4.37 4.63
N GLN A 241 6.08 4.90 5.58
CA GLN A 241 5.27 6.10 5.32
C GLN A 241 6.14 7.34 5.15
N VAL A 242 7.14 7.55 6.02
CA VAL A 242 8.08 8.68 5.87
C VAL A 242 8.80 8.63 4.51
N ALA A 243 9.14 7.42 4.03
CA ALA A 243 9.72 7.24 2.71
C ALA A 243 8.71 7.49 1.58
N ASP A 244 7.42 7.15 1.74
CA ASP A 244 6.37 7.43 0.75
C ASP A 244 6.13 8.94 0.62
N ASP A 245 6.13 9.68 1.74
CA ASP A 245 6.01 11.14 1.76
C ASP A 245 7.19 11.83 1.03
N LEU A 246 8.42 11.28 1.16
CA LEU A 246 9.55 11.73 0.37
C LEU A 246 9.34 11.49 -1.13
N LEU A 247 8.80 10.33 -1.48
CA LEU A 247 8.54 10.00 -2.89
C LEU A 247 7.46 10.87 -3.51
N ASP A 248 6.47 11.35 -2.75
CA ASP A 248 5.47 12.28 -3.25
C ASP A 248 6.08 13.62 -3.68
N LEU A 249 7.16 14.05 -3.03
CA LEU A 249 7.86 15.32 -3.35
C LEU A 249 9.05 15.14 -4.27
N TRP A 250 9.89 14.14 -4.08
CA TRP A 250 11.17 13.94 -4.80
C TRP A 250 11.18 12.70 -5.71
N GLY A 251 10.06 12.01 -5.83
CA GLY A 251 9.96 10.83 -6.68
C GLY A 251 9.94 11.14 -8.17
N ASP A 252 9.89 10.07 -8.95
CA ASP A 252 9.71 10.06 -10.40
C ASP A 252 8.35 9.42 -10.71
N GLU A 253 7.49 10.12 -11.46
CA GLU A 253 6.14 9.66 -11.78
C GLU A 253 6.15 8.36 -12.60
N ASP A 254 7.10 8.23 -13.52
CA ASP A 254 7.24 7.02 -14.33
C ASP A 254 7.61 5.80 -13.49
N ARG A 255 8.36 6.00 -12.40
CA ARG A 255 8.76 4.93 -11.48
C ARG A 255 7.71 4.63 -10.41
N THR A 256 6.97 5.64 -9.96
CA THR A 256 5.96 5.49 -8.88
C THR A 256 4.62 5.01 -9.41
N GLY A 257 4.30 5.31 -10.67
CA GLY A 257 3.01 4.98 -11.30
C GLY A 257 1.82 5.74 -10.72
N LYS A 258 2.07 6.89 -10.08
CA LYS A 258 1.06 7.81 -9.54
C LYS A 258 1.51 9.25 -9.75
N SER A 259 0.58 10.20 -9.79
CA SER A 259 0.87 11.63 -9.76
C SER A 259 1.56 11.98 -8.45
N LEU A 260 2.50 12.93 -8.50
CA LEU A 260 3.28 13.40 -7.35
C LEU A 260 2.82 14.80 -6.91
N GLY A 261 3.16 15.19 -5.67
CA GLY A 261 2.72 16.44 -5.07
C GLY A 261 1.25 16.43 -4.66
N THR A 262 0.65 15.25 -4.58
CA THR A 262 -0.78 15.08 -4.27
C THR A 262 -1.09 15.40 -2.82
N ASP A 263 -0.19 15.14 -1.88
CA ASP A 263 -0.37 15.46 -0.47
C ASP A 263 -0.57 16.97 -0.26
N LEU A 264 0.21 17.78 -0.96
CA LEU A 264 0.06 19.24 -0.92
C LEU A 264 -1.31 19.70 -1.42
N GLN A 265 -1.79 19.15 -2.54
CA GLN A 265 -3.11 19.49 -3.09
C GLN A 265 -4.27 19.08 -2.17
N GLN A 266 -4.11 17.98 -1.46
CA GLN A 266 -5.08 17.48 -0.49
C GLN A 266 -5.02 18.22 0.87
N GLY A 267 -4.12 19.20 1.00
CA GLY A 267 -3.91 19.93 2.25
C GLY A 267 -3.30 19.05 3.36
N LYS A 268 -2.64 17.96 3.01
CA LYS A 268 -1.92 17.09 3.95
C LYS A 268 -0.54 17.68 4.21
N LEU A 269 -0.27 18.02 5.46
CA LEU A 269 1.04 18.50 5.89
C LEU A 269 1.91 17.31 6.28
N THR A 270 2.93 17.01 5.45
CA THR A 270 3.85 15.90 5.68
C THR A 270 5.15 16.34 6.34
N LEU A 271 5.96 15.39 6.81
CA LEU A 271 7.15 15.66 7.62
C LEU A 271 8.12 16.69 7.01
N PRO A 272 8.46 16.67 5.72
CA PRO A 272 9.34 17.68 5.12
C PRO A 272 8.76 19.10 5.22
N MET A 273 7.46 19.26 5.06
CA MET A 273 6.79 20.57 5.18
C MET A 273 6.76 21.06 6.63
N ILE A 274 6.42 20.14 7.58
CA ILE A 274 6.43 20.43 9.03
C ILE A 274 7.82 20.90 9.48
N HIS A 275 8.87 20.23 9.01
CA HIS A 275 10.24 20.62 9.32
C HIS A 275 10.57 22.00 8.76
N ALA A 276 10.28 22.25 7.46
CA ALA A 276 10.59 23.52 6.80
C ALA A 276 9.90 24.72 7.43
N LEU A 277 8.64 24.56 7.89
CA LEU A 277 7.90 25.62 8.58
C LEU A 277 8.58 26.09 9.87
N ARG A 278 9.45 25.29 10.47
CA ARG A 278 10.21 25.60 11.68
C ARG A 278 11.61 26.15 11.42
N GLN A 279 12.01 26.22 10.14
CA GLN A 279 13.30 26.76 9.71
C GLN A 279 13.21 28.27 9.40
N PRO A 280 14.32 28.96 9.22
CA PRO A 280 14.32 30.40 8.87
C PRO A 280 13.51 30.75 7.61
N LEU A 281 13.31 29.79 6.72
CA LEU A 281 12.49 29.93 5.50
C LEU A 281 10.99 29.67 5.73
N GLY A 282 10.56 29.39 6.95
CA GLY A 282 9.20 29.01 7.30
C GLY A 282 8.12 29.97 6.79
N GLU A 283 8.36 31.27 6.82
CA GLU A 283 7.44 32.29 6.28
C GLU A 283 7.20 32.14 4.77
N LYS A 284 8.24 31.85 3.98
CA LYS A 284 8.13 31.62 2.53
C LYS A 284 7.36 30.33 2.24
N VAL A 285 7.67 29.26 2.98
CA VAL A 285 6.97 27.98 2.89
C VAL A 285 5.50 28.15 3.26
N LEU A 286 5.21 28.84 4.38
CA LEU A 286 3.85 29.10 4.83
C LEU A 286 3.03 29.88 3.78
N THR A 287 3.64 30.87 3.13
CA THR A 287 2.98 31.65 2.08
C THR A 287 2.57 30.80 0.90
N LEU A 288 3.44 29.87 0.48
CA LEU A 288 3.14 28.92 -0.60
C LEU A 288 2.06 27.92 -0.19
N LEU A 289 2.15 27.37 1.04
CA LEU A 289 1.18 26.39 1.55
C LEU A 289 -0.22 26.99 1.74
N LYS A 290 -0.33 28.31 2.01
CA LYS A 290 -1.63 29.01 2.08
C LYS A 290 -2.30 29.21 0.74
N ASN A 291 -1.50 29.34 -0.33
CA ASN A 291 -1.97 29.61 -1.69
C ASN A 291 -1.21 28.74 -2.70
N PRO A 292 -1.37 27.41 -2.63
CA PRO A 292 -0.67 26.52 -3.54
C PRO A 292 -1.20 26.69 -4.98
N PRO A 293 -0.34 26.58 -6.00
CA PRO A 293 -0.80 26.44 -7.38
C PRO A 293 -1.83 25.32 -7.54
N GLU A 294 -2.84 25.51 -8.38
CA GLU A 294 -3.89 24.49 -8.62
C GLU A 294 -3.34 23.18 -9.21
N ASP A 295 -2.27 23.28 -9.99
CA ASP A 295 -1.60 22.14 -10.61
C ASP A 295 -0.55 21.56 -9.67
N SER A 296 -0.63 20.21 -9.39
CA SER A 296 0.26 19.52 -8.46
C SER A 296 1.72 19.62 -8.84
N THR A 297 2.02 19.52 -10.13
CA THR A 297 3.40 19.61 -10.65
C THR A 297 3.97 21.02 -10.42
N LYS A 298 3.18 22.06 -10.65
CA LYS A 298 3.61 23.45 -10.39
C LYS A 298 3.78 23.68 -8.88
N ALA A 299 2.85 23.20 -8.07
CA ALA A 299 2.92 23.32 -6.60
C ALA A 299 4.18 22.65 -6.07
N ARG A 300 4.45 21.41 -6.50
CA ARG A 300 5.66 20.65 -6.16
C ARG A 300 6.93 21.37 -6.63
N THR A 301 6.96 21.85 -7.89
CA THR A 301 8.12 22.56 -8.45
C THR A 301 8.45 23.84 -7.66
N ALA A 302 7.44 24.54 -7.16
CA ALA A 302 7.65 25.72 -6.33
C ALA A 302 8.09 25.39 -4.89
N LEU A 303 7.61 24.27 -4.34
CA LEU A 303 7.84 23.88 -2.94
C LEU A 303 9.19 23.19 -2.73
N VAL A 304 9.57 22.26 -3.61
CA VAL A 304 10.76 21.41 -3.45
C VAL A 304 12.06 22.23 -3.22
N PRO A 305 12.36 23.28 -3.97
CA PRO A 305 13.57 24.09 -3.71
C PRO A 305 13.60 24.72 -2.32
N LEU A 306 12.47 25.17 -1.80
CA LEU A 306 12.37 25.73 -0.44
C LEU A 306 12.59 24.65 0.63
N LEU A 307 12.09 23.43 0.40
CA LEU A 307 12.31 22.32 1.31
C LEU A 307 13.77 21.86 1.31
N GLU A 308 14.44 21.89 0.17
CA GLU A 308 15.87 21.56 0.04
C GLU A 308 16.74 22.61 0.75
N GLU A 309 16.48 23.91 0.53
CA GLU A 309 17.18 25.00 1.21
C GLU A 309 16.97 24.94 2.72
N ALA A 310 15.79 24.51 3.19
CA ALA A 310 15.48 24.29 4.60
C ALA A 310 16.12 23.03 5.19
N GLY A 311 16.80 22.20 4.40
CA GLY A 311 17.39 20.93 4.84
C GLY A 311 16.37 19.83 5.13
N SER A 312 15.11 20.00 4.68
CA SER A 312 14.00 19.08 5.01
C SER A 312 14.13 17.71 4.36
N LEU A 313 14.75 17.65 3.18
CA LEU A 313 15.03 16.37 2.51
C LEU A 313 15.90 15.46 3.37
N GLU A 314 17.04 15.96 3.84
CA GLU A 314 17.97 15.15 4.63
C GLU A 314 17.42 14.86 6.03
N TYR A 315 16.73 15.82 6.65
CA TYR A 315 16.02 15.60 7.91
C TYR A 315 15.03 14.42 7.80
N THR A 316 14.21 14.42 6.78
CA THR A 316 13.19 13.37 6.59
C THR A 316 13.84 12.02 6.24
N ARG A 317 14.89 12.01 5.43
CA ARG A 317 15.69 10.80 5.17
C ARG A 317 16.30 10.24 6.45
N GLN A 318 16.83 11.11 7.29
CA GLN A 318 17.41 10.70 8.58
C GLN A 318 16.34 10.07 9.48
N LYS A 319 15.12 10.63 9.54
CA LYS A 319 14.01 10.05 10.31
C LYS A 319 13.61 8.67 9.80
N ALA A 320 13.54 8.48 8.49
CA ALA A 320 13.28 7.15 7.92
C ALA A 320 14.35 6.13 8.30
N ARG A 321 15.65 6.52 8.25
CA ARG A 321 16.77 5.66 8.67
C ARG A 321 16.73 5.35 10.17
N GLU A 322 16.37 6.32 11.01
CA GLU A 322 16.23 6.11 12.46
C GLU A 322 15.16 5.06 12.77
N PHE A 323 14.01 5.10 12.10
CA PHE A 323 12.99 4.07 12.25
C PHE A 323 13.48 2.68 11.81
N VAL A 324 14.23 2.58 10.70
CA VAL A 324 14.84 1.31 10.28
C VAL A 324 15.83 0.78 11.32
N GLN A 325 16.66 1.65 11.90
CA GLN A 325 17.61 1.25 12.95
C GLN A 325 16.87 0.77 14.20
N GLN A 326 15.80 1.46 14.62
CA GLN A 326 14.95 1.04 15.73
C GLN A 326 14.27 -0.31 15.44
N ALA A 327 13.76 -0.53 14.22
CA ALA A 327 13.21 -1.80 13.81
C ALA A 327 14.25 -2.94 13.93
N ARG A 328 15.47 -2.71 13.44
CA ARG A 328 16.56 -3.72 13.56
C ARG A 328 16.94 -4.02 15.00
N ALA A 329 16.90 -3.04 15.89
CA ALA A 329 17.15 -3.23 17.30
C ALA A 329 16.13 -4.19 17.95
N GLU A 330 14.87 -4.10 17.59
CA GLU A 330 13.84 -5.05 18.06
C GLU A 330 14.14 -6.50 17.65
N LEU A 331 14.66 -6.70 16.44
CA LEU A 331 15.02 -8.03 15.95
C LEU A 331 16.18 -8.67 16.74
N ALA A 332 17.03 -7.89 17.39
CA ALA A 332 18.14 -8.41 18.18
C ALA A 332 17.68 -9.29 19.37
N HIS A 333 16.44 -9.08 19.83
CA HIS A 333 15.82 -9.85 20.90
C HIS A 333 15.19 -11.18 20.45
N LEU A 334 15.18 -11.44 19.14
CA LEU A 334 14.63 -12.67 18.56
C LEU A 334 15.73 -13.72 18.34
N PRO A 335 15.36 -15.01 18.23
CA PRO A 335 16.31 -16.08 17.89
C PRO A 335 17.10 -15.76 16.62
N SER A 336 18.39 -16.15 16.60
CA SER A 336 19.23 -15.95 15.42
C SER A 336 18.86 -16.97 14.35
N THR A 337 18.00 -16.57 13.42
CA THR A 337 17.52 -17.39 12.29
C THR A 337 17.77 -16.69 10.96
N PRO A 338 17.85 -17.42 9.85
CA PRO A 338 17.88 -16.80 8.52
C PRO A 338 16.68 -15.87 8.28
N TRP A 339 15.53 -16.21 8.85
CA TRP A 339 14.28 -15.46 8.68
C TRP A 339 14.30 -14.10 9.41
N ARG A 340 14.97 -14.03 10.58
CA ARG A 340 15.27 -12.75 11.24
C ARG A 340 16.08 -11.82 10.34
N ASN A 341 17.08 -12.36 9.62
CA ASN A 341 17.87 -11.57 8.67
C ASN A 341 17.03 -11.11 7.46
N GLN A 342 16.10 -11.93 7.02
CA GLN A 342 15.16 -11.53 5.96
C GLN A 342 14.23 -10.40 6.42
N LEU A 343 13.73 -10.44 7.67
CA LEU A 343 12.96 -9.32 8.24
C LEU A 343 13.79 -8.03 8.27
N ALA A 344 15.06 -8.10 8.69
CA ALA A 344 15.96 -6.94 8.65
C ALA A 344 16.12 -6.37 7.23
N SER A 345 16.28 -7.23 6.23
CA SER A 345 16.33 -6.84 4.82
C SER A 345 15.01 -6.18 4.35
N MET A 346 13.86 -6.67 4.82
CA MET A 346 12.56 -6.04 4.51
C MET A 346 12.45 -4.62 5.07
N ALA A 347 12.99 -4.35 6.27
CA ALA A 347 13.03 -3.02 6.85
C ALA A 347 13.90 -2.06 6.00
N GLU A 348 15.06 -2.52 5.53
CA GLU A 348 15.93 -1.73 4.65
C GLU A 348 15.26 -1.43 3.30
N LYS A 349 14.58 -2.41 2.72
CA LYS A 349 13.84 -2.25 1.45
C LYS A 349 12.64 -1.30 1.55
N ALA A 350 12.07 -1.12 2.74
CA ALA A 350 10.99 -0.18 2.97
C ALA A 350 11.41 1.26 2.62
N VAL A 351 12.67 1.64 2.85
CA VAL A 351 13.23 2.97 2.61
C VAL A 351 14.16 3.08 1.40
N ALA A 352 14.60 1.96 0.82
CA ALA A 352 15.55 1.95 -0.30
C ALA A 352 15.04 2.66 -1.57
N ARG A 353 13.77 3.02 -1.62
CA ARG A 353 13.16 3.74 -2.74
C ARG A 353 13.49 5.23 -2.77
N THR A 354 14.01 5.77 -1.66
CA THR A 354 14.32 7.21 -1.47
C THR A 354 15.80 7.52 -1.52
N ALA A 355 16.65 6.50 -1.79
CA ALA A 355 18.10 6.61 -1.90
C ALA A 355 18.55 7.03 -3.29
#